data_d68c969707c8d00f7f5fccfdd23dc4b4
#
_entry.id   d68c969707c8d00f7f5fccfdd23dc4b4
#
_cell.length_a   1.000
_cell.length_b   1.000
_cell.length_c   1.000
_cell.angle_alpha   90.00
_cell.angle_beta   90.00
_cell.angle_gamma   90.00
#
_symmetry.space_group_name_H-M   'P 1'
#
loop_
_entity.id
_entity.type
_entity.pdbx_description
1 polymer ?
#
loop_
_entity_poly.entity_id
_entity_poly.type
_entity_poly.pdbx_seq_one_letter_code
_entity_poly.pdbx_strand_id
1 'polypeptide(L)'
;MYSVVFIYNRIYYHNMMNHAAVTEAVLTERFKQGRCYYYEYSYRTKSDEYTGSMAVTKSVSVGDTIMIVYDQHKNMKSKAIKLRKGKAIFSNECKECVIVNNKTEDEKKEIADKLMSELKERYHVNE
;
A
#
# COMPACT_ATOMS: atom_id res chain seq x y z
N MET A 1 -18.79 13.81 -15.98
CA MET A 1 -18.73 13.48 -14.55
C MET A 1 -17.64 12.50 -14.17
N TYR A 2 -17.38 11.49 -15.00
CA TYR A 2 -16.27 10.56 -14.76
C TYR A 2 -14.90 11.24 -14.76
N SER A 3 -14.71 12.26 -15.59
CA SER A 3 -13.43 12.96 -15.70
C SER A 3 -13.04 13.72 -14.42
N VAL A 4 -14.01 14.23 -13.68
CA VAL A 4 -13.73 14.96 -12.43
C VAL A 4 -13.21 14.03 -11.34
N VAL A 5 -13.83 12.86 -11.15
CA VAL A 5 -13.41 11.87 -10.17
C VAL A 5 -12.02 11.33 -10.54
N PHE A 6 -11.78 11.05 -11.81
CA PHE A 6 -10.49 10.57 -12.30
C PHE A 6 -9.37 11.58 -12.03
N ILE A 7 -9.61 12.85 -12.32
CA ILE A 7 -8.63 13.92 -12.09
C ILE A 7 -8.34 14.06 -10.59
N TYR A 8 -9.37 14.01 -9.75
CA TYR A 8 -9.21 14.10 -8.29
C TYR A 8 -8.32 12.98 -7.75
N ASN A 9 -8.58 11.74 -8.13
CA ASN A 9 -7.77 10.60 -7.69
C ASN A 9 -6.32 10.71 -8.16
N ARG A 10 -6.11 11.18 -9.38
CA ARG A 10 -4.77 11.36 -9.93
C ARG A 10 -3.98 12.42 -9.16
N ILE A 11 -4.61 13.53 -8.80
CA ILE A 11 -4.00 14.58 -7.98
C ILE A 11 -3.67 14.03 -6.59
N TYR A 12 -4.59 13.31 -5.98
CA TYR A 12 -4.40 12.71 -4.66
C TYR A 12 -3.19 11.78 -4.64
N TYR A 13 -3.08 10.87 -5.61
CA TYR A 13 -1.97 9.94 -5.67
C TYR A 13 -0.64 10.63 -5.97
N HIS A 14 -0.66 11.63 -6.81
CA HIS A 14 0.53 12.43 -7.09
C HIS A 14 1.02 13.13 -5.82
N ASN A 15 0.11 13.77 -5.07
CA ASN A 15 0.46 14.46 -3.83
C ASN A 15 0.97 13.48 -2.77
N MET A 16 0.36 12.31 -2.66
CA MET A 16 0.83 11.27 -1.75
C MET A 16 2.24 10.83 -2.10
N MET A 17 2.55 10.66 -3.39
CA MET A 17 3.87 10.21 -3.84
C MET A 17 4.98 11.20 -3.55
N ASN A 18 4.68 12.49 -3.41
CA ASN A 18 5.70 13.50 -3.08
C ASN A 18 6.35 13.22 -1.72
N HIS A 19 5.63 12.54 -0.82
CA HIS A 19 6.10 12.24 0.54
C HIS A 19 5.95 10.77 0.88
N ALA A 20 5.91 9.91 -0.13
CA ALA A 20 5.64 8.50 0.06
C ALA A 20 6.86 7.72 0.52
N ALA A 21 6.61 6.69 1.31
CA ALA A 21 7.59 5.67 1.63
C ALA A 21 6.91 4.31 1.57
N VAL A 22 7.66 3.30 1.16
CA VAL A 22 7.19 1.91 1.12
C VAL A 22 7.73 1.19 2.35
N THR A 23 6.87 0.48 3.05
CA THR A 23 7.26 -0.31 4.21
C THR A 23 6.45 -1.60 4.26
N GLU A 24 6.81 -2.49 5.18
CA GLU A 24 6.04 -3.71 5.42
C GLU A 24 4.92 -3.47 6.41
N ALA A 25 3.84 -4.23 6.26
CA ALA A 25 2.71 -4.22 7.18
C ALA A 25 2.25 -5.64 7.42
N VAL A 26 1.79 -5.93 8.63
CA VAL A 26 1.29 -7.25 9.01
C VAL A 26 -0.23 -7.21 9.07
N LEU A 27 -0.90 -8.17 8.44
CA LEU A 27 -2.35 -8.30 8.52
C LEU A 27 -2.71 -8.85 9.90
N THR A 28 -3.36 -8.04 10.72
CA THR A 28 -3.62 -8.34 12.13
C THR A 28 -5.01 -8.90 12.39
N GLU A 29 -5.99 -8.49 11.60
CA GLU A 29 -7.38 -8.79 11.91
C GLU A 29 -8.23 -8.77 10.64
N ARG A 30 -9.26 -9.61 10.61
CA ARG A 30 -10.31 -9.58 9.59
C ARG A 30 -11.58 -9.10 10.28
N PHE A 31 -12.24 -8.10 9.73
CA PHE A 31 -13.47 -7.56 10.30
C PHE A 31 -14.52 -7.30 9.23
N LYS A 32 -15.78 -7.21 9.65
CA LYS A 32 -16.91 -6.93 8.79
C LYS A 32 -17.41 -5.51 9.06
N GLN A 33 -17.59 -4.75 7.99
CA GLN A 33 -18.21 -3.43 8.07
C GLN A 33 -19.28 -3.33 7.00
N GLY A 34 -20.55 -3.21 7.42
CA GLY A 34 -21.67 -3.28 6.50
C GLY A 34 -21.78 -4.69 5.90
N ARG A 35 -21.75 -4.78 4.58
CA ARG A 35 -21.81 -6.05 3.84
C ARG A 35 -20.44 -6.55 3.37
N CYS A 36 -19.39 -5.80 3.68
CA CYS A 36 -18.05 -6.10 3.18
C CYS A 36 -17.13 -6.53 4.30
N TYR A 37 -16.15 -7.37 3.96
CA TYR A 37 -15.10 -7.78 4.87
C TYR A 37 -13.82 -7.04 4.52
N TYR A 38 -13.06 -6.69 5.56
CA TYR A 38 -11.80 -5.95 5.44
C TYR A 38 -10.73 -6.62 6.27
N TYR A 39 -9.46 -6.43 5.87
CA TYR A 39 -8.31 -6.70 6.72
C TYR A 39 -7.83 -5.40 7.33
N GLU A 40 -7.49 -5.46 8.61
CA GLU A 40 -6.70 -4.42 9.24
C GLU A 40 -5.24 -4.83 9.17
N TYR A 41 -4.38 -3.88 8.87
CA TYR A 41 -2.94 -4.12 8.90
C TYR A 41 -2.26 -3.09 9.79
N SER A 42 -1.11 -3.48 10.36
CA SER A 42 -0.31 -2.64 11.23
C SER A 42 1.06 -2.41 10.57
N TYR A 43 1.51 -1.18 10.60
CA TYR A 43 2.82 -0.81 10.09
C TYR A 43 3.51 0.19 11.00
N ARG A 44 4.83 0.19 11.00
CA ARG A 44 5.63 1.06 11.84
C ARG A 44 6.36 2.10 11.00
N THR A 45 6.33 3.35 11.47
CA THR A 45 7.11 4.45 10.92
C THR A 45 8.23 4.77 11.90
N LYS A 46 9.03 5.80 11.62
CA LYS A 46 10.10 6.23 12.51
C LYS A 46 9.58 6.72 13.87
N SER A 47 8.36 7.23 13.90
CA SER A 47 7.81 7.89 15.08
C SER A 47 6.83 7.03 15.87
N ASP A 48 6.06 6.15 15.21
CA ASP A 48 4.97 5.44 15.87
C ASP A 48 4.47 4.27 15.05
N GLU A 49 3.49 3.56 15.60
CA GLU A 49 2.80 2.46 14.94
C GLU A 49 1.43 2.93 14.49
N TYR A 50 1.04 2.57 13.27
CA TYR A 50 -0.23 2.97 12.67
C TYR A 50 -0.94 1.77 12.07
N THR A 51 -2.23 1.92 11.83
CA THR A 51 -3.04 0.90 11.19
C THR A 51 -3.69 1.44 9.92
N GLY A 52 -4.01 0.54 9.03
CA GLY A 52 -4.80 0.82 7.83
C GLY A 52 -5.72 -0.34 7.55
N SER A 53 -6.52 -0.23 6.51
CA SER A 53 -7.43 -1.31 6.14
C SER A 53 -7.51 -1.45 4.62
N MET A 54 -7.92 -2.66 4.19
CA MET A 54 -8.13 -2.96 2.77
C MET A 54 -9.17 -4.05 2.63
N ALA A 55 -9.83 -4.11 1.48
CA ALA A 55 -10.84 -5.12 1.21
C ALA A 55 -10.24 -6.53 1.20
N VAL A 56 -11.00 -7.48 1.72
CA VAL A 56 -10.58 -8.89 1.79
C VAL A 56 -10.57 -9.51 0.39
N THR A 57 -9.51 -10.25 0.10
CA THR A 57 -9.40 -11.08 -1.09
C THR A 57 -8.88 -12.46 -0.69
N LYS A 58 -8.96 -13.40 -1.61
CA LYS A 58 -8.52 -14.78 -1.35
C LYS A 58 -7.01 -14.97 -1.38
N SER A 59 -6.26 -13.94 -1.80
CA SER A 59 -4.82 -14.08 -2.01
C SER A 59 -3.98 -13.92 -0.75
N VAL A 60 -4.57 -13.41 0.33
CA VAL A 60 -3.86 -13.16 1.60
C VAL A 60 -4.66 -13.62 2.80
N SER A 61 -3.98 -13.79 3.93
CA SER A 61 -4.59 -14.22 5.20
C SER A 61 -4.01 -13.40 6.35
N VAL A 62 -4.73 -13.37 7.47
CA VAL A 62 -4.22 -12.77 8.70
C VAL A 62 -2.88 -13.41 9.06
N GLY A 63 -1.91 -12.60 9.43
CA GLY A 63 -0.55 -13.04 9.70
C GLY A 63 0.42 -12.81 8.54
N ASP A 64 -0.09 -12.61 7.34
CA ASP A 64 0.77 -12.31 6.19
C ASP A 64 1.38 -10.92 6.34
N THR A 65 2.61 -10.77 5.85
CA THR A 65 3.31 -9.50 5.77
C THR A 65 3.31 -9.05 4.32
N ILE A 66 2.83 -7.83 4.09
CA ILE A 66 2.72 -7.26 2.74
C ILE A 66 3.45 -5.92 2.68
N MET A 67 3.72 -5.46 1.47
CA MET A 67 4.28 -4.13 1.28
C MET A 67 3.15 -3.13 1.08
N ILE A 68 3.27 -1.99 1.74
CA ILE A 68 2.33 -0.87 1.63
C ILE A 68 3.11 0.42 1.37
N VAL A 69 2.39 1.45 0.94
CA VAL A 69 2.93 2.79 0.80
C VAL A 69 2.19 3.73 1.74
N TYR A 70 2.91 4.62 2.39
CA TYR A 70 2.32 5.60 3.29
C TYR A 70 2.90 6.99 3.05
N ASP A 71 2.16 8.02 3.48
CA ASP A 71 2.57 9.41 3.37
C ASP A 71 3.39 9.78 4.60
N GLN A 72 4.67 10.13 4.43
CA GLN A 72 5.57 10.45 5.54
C GLN A 72 5.16 11.72 6.30
N HIS A 73 4.42 12.61 5.66
CA HIS A 73 3.89 13.82 6.32
C HIS A 73 2.58 13.57 7.04
N LYS A 74 1.84 12.53 6.61
CA LYS A 74 0.56 12.13 7.19
C LYS A 74 0.58 10.63 7.40
N ASN A 75 1.35 10.18 8.38
CA ASN A 75 1.63 8.76 8.63
C ASN A 75 0.38 7.88 8.71
N MET A 76 -0.78 8.47 9.01
CA MET A 76 -2.05 7.75 9.05
C MET A 76 -2.59 7.37 7.67
N LYS A 77 -2.09 8.00 6.61
CA LYS A 77 -2.56 7.71 5.25
C LYS A 77 -1.67 6.67 4.61
N SER A 78 -2.27 5.54 4.28
CA SER A 78 -1.57 4.43 3.64
C SER A 78 -2.46 3.76 2.60
N LYS A 79 -1.83 3.04 1.68
CA LYS A 79 -2.50 2.25 0.65
C LYS A 79 -1.74 0.94 0.45
N ALA A 80 -2.48 -0.11 0.14
CA ALA A 80 -1.87 -1.35 -0.30
C ALA A 80 -1.22 -1.15 -1.68
N ILE A 81 -0.23 -1.97 -1.98
CA ILE A 81 0.41 -1.98 -3.29
C ILE A 81 0.00 -3.26 -4.00
N LYS A 82 -0.48 -3.10 -5.22
CA LYS A 82 -0.92 -4.18 -6.08
C LYS A 82 -0.02 -4.25 -7.30
N LEU A 83 0.24 -5.44 -7.79
CA LEU A 83 0.96 -5.63 -9.05
C LEU A 83 -0.05 -5.79 -10.19
N ARG A 84 -0.07 -4.85 -11.11
CA ARG A 84 -0.89 -4.92 -12.32
C ARG A 84 0.04 -5.08 -13.51
N LYS A 85 -0.05 -6.22 -14.19
CA LYS A 85 0.86 -6.57 -15.30
C LYS A 85 2.32 -6.47 -14.87
N GLY A 86 2.60 -6.87 -13.62
CA GLY A 86 3.95 -6.86 -13.06
C GLY A 86 4.44 -5.51 -12.55
N LYS A 87 3.60 -4.47 -12.59
CA LYS A 87 3.99 -3.12 -12.15
C LYS A 87 3.17 -2.67 -10.95
N ALA A 88 3.80 -1.92 -10.04
CA ALA A 88 3.19 -1.46 -8.80
C ALA A 88 2.16 -0.35 -9.05
N ILE A 89 1.01 -0.46 -8.39
CA ILE A 89 -0.02 0.59 -8.34
C ILE A 89 -0.62 0.64 -6.93
N PHE A 90 -1.22 1.77 -6.58
CA PHE A 90 -1.99 1.88 -5.34
C PHE A 90 -3.26 1.04 -5.40
N SER A 91 -3.67 0.47 -4.26
CA SER A 91 -4.86 -0.34 -4.21
C SER A 91 -5.58 -0.21 -2.87
N ASN A 92 -6.90 -0.33 -2.90
CA ASN A 92 -7.75 -0.41 -1.72
C ASN A 92 -8.10 -1.87 -1.38
N GLU A 93 -7.56 -2.81 -2.11
CA GLU A 93 -7.78 -4.23 -1.88
C GLU A 93 -6.48 -5.00 -2.08
N CYS A 94 -6.40 -6.18 -1.47
CA CYS A 94 -5.18 -6.99 -1.54
C CYS A 94 -5.28 -8.09 -2.59
N LYS A 95 -5.65 -7.71 -3.80
CA LYS A 95 -5.60 -8.58 -4.96
C LYS A 95 -4.22 -8.40 -5.61
N GLU A 96 -3.48 -9.48 -5.74
CA GLU A 96 -2.11 -9.43 -6.26
C GLU A 96 -1.18 -8.54 -5.42
N CYS A 97 -1.37 -8.57 -4.11
CA CYS A 97 -0.49 -7.86 -3.17
C CYS A 97 0.93 -8.42 -3.19
N VAL A 98 1.86 -7.59 -2.78
CA VAL A 98 3.26 -7.99 -2.66
C VAL A 98 3.47 -8.58 -1.27
N ILE A 99 3.46 -9.92 -1.17
CA ILE A 99 3.66 -10.65 0.08
C ILE A 99 5.15 -10.87 0.29
N VAL A 100 5.64 -10.54 1.48
CA VAL A 100 7.05 -10.64 1.81
C VAL A 100 7.33 -11.55 3.01
N ASN A 101 6.46 -12.55 3.21
CA ASN A 101 6.66 -13.56 4.25
C ASN A 101 8.01 -14.26 4.07
N ASN A 102 8.71 -14.47 5.16
CA ASN A 102 9.99 -15.19 5.17
C ASN A 102 11.11 -14.55 4.33
N LYS A 103 10.98 -13.28 4.00
CA LYS A 103 12.04 -12.53 3.32
C LYS A 103 12.98 -11.91 4.36
N THR A 104 14.25 -11.81 4.02
CA THR A 104 15.24 -11.13 4.87
C THR A 104 15.03 -9.62 4.79
N GLU A 105 15.62 -8.87 5.73
CA GLU A 105 15.53 -7.41 5.72
C GLU A 105 16.14 -6.82 4.45
N ASP A 106 17.24 -7.38 3.96
CA ASP A 106 17.88 -6.94 2.72
C ASP A 106 16.97 -7.19 1.51
N GLU A 107 16.33 -8.36 1.45
CA GLU A 107 15.37 -8.68 0.39
C GLU A 107 14.16 -7.74 0.41
N LYS A 108 13.64 -7.45 1.60
CA LYS A 108 12.51 -6.52 1.77
C LYS A 108 12.88 -5.12 1.31
N LYS A 109 14.09 -4.66 1.64
CA LYS A 109 14.57 -3.35 1.22
C LYS A 109 14.69 -3.25 -0.30
N GLU A 110 15.23 -4.28 -0.92
CA GLU A 110 15.34 -4.35 -2.38
C GLU A 110 13.97 -4.30 -3.05
N ILE A 111 13.01 -5.06 -2.53
CA ILE A 111 11.64 -5.05 -3.01
C ILE A 111 11.01 -3.66 -2.83
N ALA A 112 11.18 -3.05 -1.67
CA ALA A 112 10.65 -1.72 -1.37
C ALA A 112 11.21 -0.67 -2.34
N ASP A 113 12.51 -0.70 -2.61
CA ASP A 113 13.16 0.25 -3.52
C ASP A 113 12.62 0.09 -4.95
N LYS A 114 12.42 -1.14 -5.39
CA LYS A 114 11.86 -1.42 -6.71
C LYS A 114 10.42 -0.92 -6.81
N LEU A 115 9.60 -1.23 -5.81
CA LEU A 115 8.21 -0.77 -5.78
C LEU A 115 8.12 0.75 -5.77
N MET A 116 8.97 1.40 -4.98
CA MET A 116 9.01 2.85 -4.91
C MET A 116 9.35 3.48 -6.26
N SER A 117 10.32 2.91 -6.95
CA SER A 117 10.73 3.37 -8.30
C SER A 117 9.57 3.24 -9.29
N GLU A 118 8.87 2.10 -9.27
CA GLU A 118 7.72 1.87 -10.15
C GLU A 118 6.56 2.82 -9.86
N LEU A 119 6.28 3.08 -8.58
CA LEU A 119 5.21 4.01 -8.19
C LEU A 119 5.53 5.44 -8.62
N LYS A 120 6.76 5.88 -8.46
CA LYS A 120 7.20 7.21 -8.91
C LYS A 120 7.04 7.37 -10.42
N GLU A 121 7.41 6.35 -11.17
CA GLU A 121 7.26 6.35 -12.62
C GLU A 121 5.79 6.43 -13.02
N ARG A 122 4.94 5.62 -12.37
CA ARG A 122 3.52 5.57 -12.69
C ARG A 122 2.79 6.88 -12.39
N TYR A 123 3.10 7.51 -11.27
CA TYR A 123 2.41 8.73 -10.85
C TYR A 123 3.18 10.01 -11.18
N HIS A 124 4.20 9.89 -12.03
CA HIS A 124 4.94 11.02 -12.60
C HIS A 124 5.53 11.98 -11.57
N VAL A 125 6.17 11.41 -10.54
CA VAL A 125 6.87 12.21 -9.54
C VAL A 125 8.29 12.46 -10.04
N ASN A 126 8.59 13.71 -10.31
CA ASN A 126 9.94 14.14 -10.67
C ASN A 126 10.70 14.51 -9.42
N GLU A 127 11.89 14.00 -9.29
CA GLU A 127 12.79 14.39 -8.22
C GLU A 127 13.64 15.57 -8.63
#